data_3b84e36018365885b260e05a4b7b85cd
#
_entry.id   3b84e36018365885b260e05a4b7b85cd
#
_cell.length_a   1.000
_cell.length_b   1.000
_cell.length_c   1.000
_cell.angle_alpha   90.00
_cell.angle_beta   90.00
_cell.angle_gamma   90.00
#
_symmetry.space_group_name_H-M   'P 1'
#
loop_
_entity.id
_entity.type
_entity.pdbx_description
1 polymer ?
#
loop_
_entity_poly.entity_id
_entity_poly.type
_entity_poly.pdbx_seq_one_letter_code
_entity_poly.pdbx_strand_id
1 'polypeptide(L)'
;DLTKHKVDSEQMFIDEECTRIVNKSIDERKNVCAVGTSTLKAIETSVSTDGHLKPYEGWTNKFIFPPYNFSVANRLVTNFQMPFSIPLMMVASFGGFDNVMNAYDVALKEGYKFGPYGDAMMII
;
A
#
# COMPACT_ATOMS: atom_id res chain seq x y z
N ASP A 1 6.73 7.15 -18.80
CA ASP A 1 7.35 5.83 -18.74
C ASP A 1 7.70 5.48 -17.30
N LEU A 2 7.06 4.44 -16.78
CA LEU A 2 7.23 4.00 -15.39
C LEU A 2 8.66 3.59 -15.07
N THR A 3 9.40 3.08 -16.05
CA THR A 3 10.77 2.62 -15.83
C THR A 3 11.75 3.77 -15.56
N LYS A 4 11.36 4.99 -15.85
CA LYS A 4 12.20 6.18 -15.66
C LYS A 4 11.92 6.89 -14.34
N HIS A 5 10.89 6.48 -13.59
CA HIS A 5 10.59 7.06 -12.30
C HIS A 5 11.64 6.62 -11.27
N LYS A 6 12.14 7.61 -10.54
CA LYS A 6 12.99 7.35 -9.39
C LYS A 6 12.15 7.38 -8.13
N VAL A 7 12.34 6.39 -7.28
CA VAL A 7 11.69 6.32 -5.98
C VAL A 7 12.74 6.69 -4.93
N ASP A 8 12.44 7.72 -4.16
CA ASP A 8 13.31 8.10 -3.05
C ASP A 8 13.31 7.00 -2.00
N SER A 9 14.48 6.76 -1.40
CA SER A 9 14.58 5.83 -0.29
C SER A 9 13.88 6.39 0.92
N GLU A 10 13.08 5.55 1.57
CA GLU A 10 12.38 5.89 2.80
C GLU A 10 12.87 5.00 3.93
N GLN A 11 13.03 5.60 5.10
CA GLN A 11 13.37 4.83 6.29
C GLN A 11 12.14 4.12 6.82
N MET A 12 12.31 2.85 7.22
CA MET A 12 11.21 2.06 7.75
C MET A 12 11.67 1.21 8.94
N PHE A 13 10.71 0.93 9.81
CA PHE A 13 10.94 0.12 10.99
C PHE A 13 9.71 -0.76 11.25
N ILE A 14 9.94 -2.06 11.32
CA ILE A 14 8.92 -3.04 11.72
C ILE A 14 9.51 -3.83 12.89
N ASP A 15 8.90 -3.70 14.06
CA ASP A 15 9.40 -4.35 15.26
C ASP A 15 8.88 -5.79 15.42
N GLU A 16 9.39 -6.47 16.43
CA GLU A 16 9.03 -7.86 16.69
C GLU A 16 7.55 -8.00 17.07
N GLU A 17 7.02 -7.05 17.81
CA GLU A 17 5.61 -7.10 18.22
C GLU A 17 4.67 -6.96 17.04
N CYS A 18 4.93 -6.01 16.16
CA CYS A 18 4.16 -5.85 14.92
C CYS A 18 4.22 -7.12 14.09
N THR A 19 5.42 -7.67 13.92
CA THR A 19 5.64 -8.91 13.19
C THR A 19 4.81 -10.06 13.78
N ARG A 20 4.83 -10.21 15.11
CA ARG A 20 4.09 -11.26 15.80
C ARG A 20 2.59 -11.15 15.57
N ILE A 21 2.05 -9.93 15.71
CA ILE A 21 0.62 -9.68 15.56
C ILE A 21 0.17 -9.95 14.13
N VAL A 22 0.90 -9.43 13.15
CA VAL A 22 0.56 -9.62 11.74
C VAL A 22 0.67 -11.08 11.33
N ASN A 23 1.74 -11.76 11.73
CA ASN A 23 1.93 -13.17 11.40
C ASN A 23 0.87 -14.06 12.02
N LYS A 24 0.44 -13.76 13.25
CA LYS A 24 -0.68 -14.46 13.86
C LYS A 24 -1.97 -14.29 13.03
N SER A 25 -2.22 -13.07 12.55
CA SER A 25 -3.38 -12.82 11.69
C SER A 25 -3.30 -13.59 10.38
N ILE A 26 -2.12 -13.67 9.78
CA ILE A 26 -1.90 -14.46 8.57
C ILE A 26 -2.21 -15.93 8.82
N ASP A 27 -1.66 -16.50 9.91
CA ASP A 27 -1.83 -17.91 10.24
C ASP A 27 -3.29 -18.24 10.56
N GLU A 28 -4.00 -17.32 11.17
CA GLU A 28 -5.42 -17.48 11.48
C GLU A 28 -6.34 -17.08 10.33
N ARG A 29 -5.79 -16.74 9.17
CA ARG A 29 -6.52 -16.33 7.96
C ARG A 29 -7.42 -15.11 8.20
N LYS A 30 -6.96 -14.19 9.02
CA LYS A 30 -7.63 -12.91 9.25
C LYS A 30 -7.14 -11.86 8.28
N ASN A 31 -7.91 -10.80 8.14
CA ASN A 31 -7.55 -9.69 7.27
C ASN A 31 -6.41 -8.87 7.87
N VAL A 32 -5.52 -8.41 7.02
CA VAL A 32 -4.47 -7.46 7.38
C VAL A 32 -4.73 -6.19 6.58
N CYS A 33 -5.05 -5.12 7.29
CA CYS A 33 -5.37 -3.83 6.70
C CYS A 33 -4.17 -2.89 6.86
N ALA A 34 -3.63 -2.44 5.73
CA ALA A 34 -2.61 -1.41 5.75
C ALA A 34 -3.29 -0.04 5.75
N VAL A 35 -2.87 0.84 6.63
CA VAL A 35 -3.33 2.23 6.67
C VAL A 35 -2.19 3.10 6.16
N GLY A 36 -2.36 3.62 4.96
CA GLY A 36 -1.36 4.42 4.27
C GLY A 36 -0.52 3.63 3.28
N THR A 37 -0.12 4.28 2.20
CA THR A 37 0.70 3.67 1.15
C THR A 37 2.12 3.38 1.64
N SER A 38 2.65 4.20 2.54
CA SER A 38 3.97 3.95 3.15
C SER A 38 3.97 2.67 3.99
N THR A 39 2.88 2.43 4.72
CA THR A 39 2.71 1.19 5.49
C THR A 39 2.67 -0.01 4.56
N LEU A 40 1.92 0.08 3.47
CA LEU A 40 1.83 -0.99 2.48
C LEU A 40 3.20 -1.31 1.90
N LYS A 41 3.98 -0.29 1.56
CA LYS A 41 5.34 -0.46 1.03
C LYS A 41 6.26 -1.11 2.06
N ALA A 42 6.17 -0.69 3.32
CA ALA A 42 6.97 -1.26 4.40
C ALA A 42 6.67 -2.76 4.58
N ILE A 43 5.40 -3.12 4.59
CA ILE A 43 4.97 -4.52 4.71
C ILE A 43 5.54 -5.35 3.56
N GLU A 44 5.40 -4.88 2.32
CA GLU A 44 5.87 -5.63 1.15
C GLU A 44 7.39 -5.70 1.07
N THR A 45 8.10 -4.74 1.66
CA THR A 45 9.56 -4.78 1.73
C THR A 45 10.06 -5.84 2.72
N SER A 46 9.33 -6.05 3.81
CA SER A 46 9.77 -6.92 4.91
C SER A 46 9.21 -8.34 4.84
N VAL A 47 8.43 -8.66 3.81
CA VAL A 47 7.87 -10.01 3.69
C VAL A 47 8.98 -11.01 3.34
N SER A 48 8.94 -12.18 4.01
CA SER A 48 9.86 -13.28 3.76
C SER A 48 9.31 -14.22 2.68
N THR A 49 10.13 -15.16 2.27
CA THR A 49 9.76 -16.11 1.20
C THR A 49 8.59 -17.01 1.56
N ASP A 50 8.31 -17.20 2.85
CA ASP A 50 7.19 -18.02 3.34
C ASP A 50 5.89 -17.23 3.48
N GLY A 51 5.87 -15.95 3.11
CA GLY A 51 4.68 -15.12 3.17
C GLY A 51 4.44 -14.46 4.52
N HIS A 52 5.35 -14.56 5.46
CA HIS A 52 5.26 -13.92 6.77
C HIS A 52 6.13 -12.67 6.81
N LEU A 53 5.82 -11.76 7.73
CA LEU A 53 6.68 -10.62 7.99
C LEU A 53 7.89 -11.04 8.84
N LYS A 54 8.97 -10.29 8.70
CA LYS A 54 10.12 -10.35 9.60
C LYS A 54 10.42 -8.94 10.10
N PRO A 55 11.02 -8.81 11.29
CA PRO A 55 11.46 -7.51 11.76
C PRO A 55 12.42 -6.89 10.75
N TYR A 56 12.30 -5.58 10.59
CA TYR A 56 13.13 -4.85 9.64
C TYR A 56 13.41 -3.45 10.16
N GLU A 57 14.65 -3.02 10.04
CA GLU A 57 15.06 -1.65 10.29
C GLU A 57 16.02 -1.24 9.19
N GLY A 58 15.68 -0.19 8.48
CA GLY A 58 16.53 0.27 7.39
C GLY A 58 15.77 1.08 6.37
N TRP A 59 16.28 1.09 5.17
CA TRP A 59 15.76 1.89 4.07
C TRP A 59 15.10 1.00 3.02
N THR A 60 14.09 1.54 2.35
CA THR A 60 13.47 0.89 1.19
C THR A 60 13.32 1.87 0.05
N ASN A 61 13.61 1.41 -1.15
CA ASN A 61 13.34 2.14 -2.39
C ASN A 61 12.40 1.33 -3.29
N LYS A 62 11.63 0.43 -2.70
CA LYS A 62 10.73 -0.44 -3.44
C LYS A 62 9.72 0.40 -4.22
N PHE A 63 9.57 0.08 -5.51
CA PHE A 63 8.62 0.73 -6.39
C PHE A 63 7.56 -0.30 -6.80
N ILE A 64 6.30 -0.04 -6.40
CA ILE A 64 5.17 -0.92 -6.67
C ILE A 64 4.31 -0.28 -7.75
N PHE A 65 4.13 -0.98 -8.86
CA PHE A 65 3.29 -0.55 -9.97
C PHE A 65 2.61 -1.77 -10.59
N PRO A 66 1.46 -1.57 -11.30
CA PRO A 66 0.75 -2.71 -11.89
C PRO A 66 1.55 -3.42 -13.01
N PRO A 67 1.47 -4.76 -13.10
CA PRO A 67 0.81 -5.67 -12.16
C PRO A 67 1.72 -6.03 -10.99
N TYR A 68 1.12 -6.19 -9.80
CA TYR A 68 1.85 -6.56 -8.58
C TYR A 68 0.95 -7.42 -7.69
N ASN A 69 1.48 -8.51 -7.16
CA ASN A 69 0.77 -9.39 -6.24
C ASN A 69 1.22 -9.11 -4.81
N PHE A 70 0.30 -8.61 -3.99
CA PHE A 70 0.59 -8.32 -2.60
C PHE A 70 0.55 -9.60 -1.77
N SER A 71 1.56 -9.75 -0.89
CA SER A 71 1.76 -10.99 -0.15
C SER A 71 1.05 -11.03 1.19
N VAL A 72 0.85 -9.88 1.82
CA VAL A 72 0.39 -9.83 3.22
C VAL A 72 -0.89 -9.02 3.37
N ALA A 73 -0.88 -7.75 2.97
CA ALA A 73 -2.04 -6.89 3.14
C ALA A 73 -3.14 -7.26 2.14
N ASN A 74 -4.36 -7.36 2.62
CA ASN A 74 -5.52 -7.63 1.78
C ASN A 74 -6.60 -6.54 1.90
N ARG A 75 -6.33 -5.51 2.68
CA ARG A 75 -7.16 -4.30 2.81
C ARG A 75 -6.24 -3.09 2.82
N LEU A 76 -6.69 -1.98 2.28
CA LEU A 76 -5.91 -0.74 2.25
C LEU A 76 -6.81 0.45 2.55
N VAL A 77 -6.38 1.29 3.49
CA VAL A 77 -6.99 2.61 3.73
C VAL A 77 -5.98 3.65 3.29
N THR A 78 -6.38 4.55 2.41
CA THR A 78 -5.51 5.59 1.88
C THR A 78 -6.31 6.84 1.57
N ASN A 79 -5.68 8.00 1.66
CA ASN A 79 -6.23 9.22 1.09
C ASN A 79 -6.31 9.08 -0.43
N PHE A 80 -7.17 9.90 -1.05
CA PHE A 80 -7.16 10.03 -2.50
C PHE A 80 -5.85 10.67 -2.93
N GLN A 81 -5.05 9.94 -3.70
CA GLN A 81 -3.72 10.37 -4.11
C GLN A 81 -3.80 11.31 -5.32
N MET A 82 -2.82 12.18 -5.44
CA MET A 82 -2.74 13.12 -6.56
C MET A 82 -2.51 12.39 -7.87
N PRO A 83 -3.05 12.91 -9.00
CA PRO A 83 -2.84 12.30 -10.32
C PRO A 83 -1.35 12.15 -10.65
N PHE A 84 -1.02 11.06 -11.37
CA PHE A 84 0.34 10.76 -11.83
C PHE A 84 1.37 10.58 -10.72
N SER A 85 0.93 10.40 -9.47
CA SER A 85 1.84 10.18 -8.35
C SER A 85 2.23 8.72 -8.22
N ILE A 86 3.41 8.49 -7.63
CA ILE A 86 3.88 7.13 -7.31
C ILE A 86 2.93 6.41 -6.34
N PRO A 87 2.42 7.07 -5.27
CA PRO A 87 1.42 6.42 -4.42
C PRO A 87 0.15 6.00 -5.15
N LEU A 88 -0.31 6.77 -6.14
CA LEU A 88 -1.47 6.35 -6.93
C LEU A 88 -1.19 5.06 -7.70
N MET A 89 0.02 4.88 -8.22
CA MET A 89 0.42 3.64 -8.89
C MET A 89 0.32 2.45 -7.95
N MET A 90 0.72 2.63 -6.70
CA MET A 90 0.62 1.59 -5.67
C MET A 90 -0.84 1.26 -5.36
N VAL A 91 -1.69 2.26 -5.22
CA VAL A 91 -3.12 2.08 -4.98
C VAL A 91 -3.76 1.33 -6.15
N ALA A 92 -3.42 1.71 -7.38
CA ALA A 92 -3.92 1.04 -8.59
C ALA A 92 -3.46 -0.42 -8.65
N SER A 93 -2.23 -0.71 -8.21
CA SER A 93 -1.73 -2.09 -8.13
C SER A 93 -2.53 -2.90 -7.12
N PHE A 94 -2.94 -2.29 -6.02
CA PHE A 94 -3.67 -2.96 -4.96
C PHE A 94 -5.13 -3.23 -5.33
N GLY A 95 -5.83 -2.23 -5.83
CA GLY A 95 -7.26 -2.31 -6.09
C GLY A 95 -7.65 -2.69 -7.51
N GLY A 96 -6.69 -2.82 -8.40
CA GLY A 96 -6.92 -2.97 -9.83
C GLY A 96 -7.06 -1.62 -10.52
N PHE A 97 -6.37 -1.44 -11.63
CA PHE A 97 -6.29 -0.15 -12.30
C PHE A 97 -7.67 0.41 -12.64
N ASP A 98 -8.51 -0.39 -13.31
CA ASP A 98 -9.81 0.08 -13.76
C ASP A 98 -10.74 0.40 -12.59
N ASN A 99 -10.74 -0.44 -11.57
CA ASN A 99 -11.57 -0.24 -10.38
C ASN A 99 -11.17 1.05 -9.64
N VAL A 100 -9.88 1.27 -9.48
CA VAL A 100 -9.38 2.45 -8.78
C VAL A 100 -9.67 3.71 -9.60
N MET A 101 -9.46 3.68 -10.91
CA MET A 101 -9.75 4.83 -11.76
C MET A 101 -11.24 5.17 -11.76
N ASN A 102 -12.11 4.17 -11.78
CA ASN A 102 -13.55 4.39 -11.66
C ASN A 102 -13.92 5.02 -10.31
N ALA A 103 -13.32 4.53 -9.22
CA ALA A 103 -13.58 5.09 -7.89
C ALA A 103 -13.12 6.55 -7.83
N TYR A 104 -11.99 6.87 -8.44
CA TYR A 104 -11.48 8.24 -8.49
C TYR A 104 -12.38 9.15 -9.31
N ASP A 105 -12.92 8.67 -10.45
CA ASP A 105 -13.88 9.44 -11.24
C ASP A 105 -15.13 9.76 -10.43
N VAL A 106 -15.67 8.79 -9.71
CA VAL A 106 -16.84 8.99 -8.85
C VAL A 106 -16.51 10.00 -7.75
N ALA A 107 -15.35 9.87 -7.12
CA ALA A 107 -14.93 10.77 -6.05
C ALA A 107 -14.82 12.21 -6.55
N LEU A 108 -14.25 12.42 -7.74
CA LEU A 108 -14.18 13.75 -8.35
C LEU A 108 -15.57 14.34 -8.61
N LYS A 109 -16.48 13.55 -9.16
CA LYS A 109 -17.85 13.99 -9.46
C LYS A 109 -18.63 14.32 -8.19
N GLU A 110 -18.36 13.58 -7.10
CA GLU A 110 -19.06 13.77 -5.83
C GLU A 110 -18.40 14.83 -4.92
N GLY A 111 -17.31 15.45 -5.39
CA GLY A 111 -16.66 16.52 -4.66
C GLY A 111 -15.77 16.10 -3.51
N TYR A 112 -15.30 14.87 -3.51
CA TYR A 112 -14.34 14.40 -2.51
C TYR A 112 -13.03 15.15 -2.65
N LYS A 113 -12.38 15.40 -1.52
CA LYS A 113 -11.13 16.16 -1.46
C LYS A 113 -9.94 15.21 -1.54
N PHE A 114 -8.93 15.61 -2.30
CA PHE A 114 -7.74 14.84 -2.55
C PHE A 114 -6.57 15.38 -1.73
N GLY A 115 -5.53 14.55 -1.57
CA GLY A 115 -4.30 14.92 -0.88
C GLY A 115 -4.28 14.50 0.59
N PRO A 116 -3.17 14.82 1.29
CA PRO A 116 -2.93 14.28 2.65
C PRO A 116 -3.95 14.71 3.70
N TYR A 117 -4.61 15.84 3.50
CA TYR A 117 -5.63 16.35 4.41
C TYR A 117 -7.04 16.20 3.86
N GLY A 118 -7.18 15.42 2.79
CA GLY A 118 -8.46 15.20 2.14
C GLY A 118 -9.19 13.98 2.66
N ASP A 119 -10.12 13.52 1.85
CA ASP A 119 -10.92 12.33 2.16
C ASP A 119 -10.09 11.06 1.97
N ALA A 120 -10.62 9.95 2.44
CA ALA A 120 -9.95 8.65 2.36
C ALA A 120 -10.87 7.63 1.73
N MET A 121 -10.27 6.57 1.21
CA MET A 121 -10.97 5.43 0.67
C MET A 121 -10.44 4.15 1.31
N MET A 122 -11.28 3.12 1.35
CA MET A 122 -10.90 1.80 1.80
C MET A 122 -11.12 0.81 0.67
N ILE A 123 -10.08 0.03 0.39
CA ILE A 123 -10.14 -1.04 -0.60
C ILE A 123 -10.21 -2.37 0.14
N ILE A 124 -11.24 -3.13 -0.15
CA ILE A 124 -11.51 -4.42 0.47
C ILE A 124 -11.49 -5.56 -0.55
#